data_f2995cf90f101c60662ce2cfe5b532f1
#
_entry.id   f2995cf90f101c60662ce2cfe5b532f1
#
_cell.length_a   1.000
_cell.length_b   1.000
_cell.length_c   1.000
_cell.angle_alpha   90.00
_cell.angle_beta   90.00
_cell.angle_gamma   90.00
#
_symmetry.space_group_name_H-M   'P 1'
#
loop_
_entity.id
_entity.type
_entity.pdbx_description
1 polymer ?
#
loop_
_entity_poly.entity_id
_entity_poly.type
_entity_poly.pdbx_seq_one_letter_code
_entity_poly.pdbx_strand_id
1 'polypeptide(L)'
;MIEQPKFKFYFLHPKFWLTWLGVLILYTVSWLPYRVQLAMGRGLGLLFKKLMPRRVNIARTNLKLCFPDYSDEKIESLVTENMKNTGIAYFEVGMAWWWPDWRIRRKLHIHGEENLRKAQEDGSGVLLLLFHFLSLEVHARLHGFVEPAVGLYRPHNNAVMEFLQTRGRARSNKYMIQRKDVKGMLKALSQGDIAGYLPDQDYGR
;
A
#
# COMPACT_ATOMS: atom_id res chain seq x y z
N MET A 1 12.21 -15.90 2.82
CA MET A 1 11.29 -15.42 3.88
C MET A 1 11.98 -14.32 4.63
N ILE A 2 11.31 -13.18 4.83
CA ILE A 2 11.87 -12.09 5.64
C ILE A 2 11.36 -12.24 7.05
N GLU A 3 12.28 -12.38 8.00
CA GLU A 3 11.97 -12.46 9.42
C GLU A 3 11.35 -11.13 9.88
N GLN A 4 10.30 -11.21 10.71
CA GLN A 4 9.70 -10.00 11.28
C GLN A 4 10.71 -9.25 12.14
N PRO A 5 10.96 -7.96 11.86
CA PRO A 5 11.94 -7.22 12.61
C PRO A 5 11.51 -7.06 14.07
N LYS A 6 12.44 -7.29 15.00
CA LYS A 6 12.22 -7.02 16.40
C LYS A 6 12.47 -5.54 16.71
N PHE A 7 11.76 -5.03 17.72
CA PHE A 7 12.01 -3.66 18.19
C PHE A 7 13.45 -3.57 18.73
N LYS A 8 14.16 -2.50 18.34
CA LYS A 8 15.52 -2.23 18.80
C LYS A 8 15.55 -0.87 19.52
N PHE A 9 16.26 -0.76 20.64
CA PHE A 9 16.43 0.51 21.36
C PHE A 9 17.00 1.63 20.48
N TYR A 10 17.79 1.27 19.47
CA TYR A 10 18.27 2.19 18.44
C TYR A 10 17.13 3.00 17.76
N PHE A 11 15.90 2.49 17.69
CA PHE A 11 14.76 3.21 17.11
C PHE A 11 14.32 4.42 17.93
N LEU A 12 14.78 4.52 19.20
CA LEU A 12 14.52 5.68 20.07
C LEU A 12 15.54 6.81 19.90
N HIS A 13 16.57 6.62 19.09
CA HIS A 13 17.57 7.64 18.82
C HIS A 13 16.93 8.93 18.28
N PRO A 14 17.39 10.13 18.71
CA PRO A 14 16.79 11.44 18.33
C PRO A 14 16.56 11.64 16.82
N LYS A 15 17.41 11.08 15.98
CA LYS A 15 17.24 11.13 14.51
C LYS A 15 15.90 10.59 14.02
N PHE A 16 15.21 9.76 14.80
CA PHE A 16 13.91 9.18 14.45
C PHE A 16 12.71 9.87 15.11
N TRP A 17 12.94 10.89 15.95
CA TRP A 17 11.84 11.53 16.68
C TRP A 17 10.79 12.15 15.74
N LEU A 18 11.24 12.80 14.65
CA LEU A 18 10.30 13.31 13.65
C LEU A 18 9.50 12.17 12.97
N THR A 19 10.13 11.02 12.74
CA THR A 19 9.44 9.83 12.22
C THR A 19 8.41 9.33 13.22
N TRP A 20 8.75 9.24 14.50
CA TRP A 20 7.82 8.85 15.55
C TRP A 20 6.67 9.82 15.74
N LEU A 21 6.92 11.13 15.62
CA LEU A 21 5.85 12.13 15.64
C LEU A 21 4.87 11.91 14.48
N GLY A 22 5.38 11.69 13.28
CA GLY A 22 4.56 11.35 12.10
C GLY A 22 3.76 10.05 12.29
N VAL A 23 4.38 9.03 12.86
CA VAL A 23 3.74 7.75 13.21
C VAL A 23 2.65 7.94 14.27
N LEU A 24 2.90 8.74 15.30
CA LEU A 24 1.91 9.05 16.34
C LEU A 24 0.68 9.75 15.75
N ILE A 25 0.90 10.75 14.89
CA ILE A 25 -0.18 11.45 14.19
C ILE A 25 -0.96 10.45 13.33
N LEU A 26 -0.28 9.65 12.51
CA LEU A 26 -0.90 8.64 11.66
C LEU A 26 -1.70 7.62 12.47
N TYR A 27 -1.13 7.13 13.57
CA TYR A 27 -1.81 6.20 14.48
C TYR A 27 -3.08 6.84 15.07
N THR A 28 -2.98 8.04 15.65
CA THR A 28 -4.11 8.74 16.27
C THR A 28 -5.22 9.00 15.25
N VAL A 29 -4.87 9.54 14.07
CA VAL A 29 -5.85 9.83 13.02
C VAL A 29 -6.52 8.56 12.51
N SER A 30 -5.79 7.46 12.39
CA SER A 30 -6.36 6.19 11.92
C SER A 30 -7.49 5.64 12.78
N TRP A 31 -7.58 6.04 14.06
CA TRP A 31 -8.65 5.64 14.97
C TRP A 31 -9.91 6.51 14.91
N LEU A 32 -9.84 7.68 14.29
CA LEU A 32 -10.99 8.57 14.11
C LEU A 32 -12.06 7.92 13.22
N PRO A 33 -13.31 8.42 13.25
CA PRO A 33 -14.33 8.00 12.29
C PRO A 33 -13.85 8.19 10.85
N TYR A 34 -14.16 7.26 9.97
CA TYR A 34 -13.66 7.28 8.60
C TYR A 34 -13.98 8.58 7.83
N ARG A 35 -15.16 9.15 8.07
CA ARG A 35 -15.56 10.45 7.47
C ARG A 35 -14.59 11.58 7.86
N VAL A 36 -14.08 11.57 9.11
CA VAL A 36 -13.10 12.55 9.58
C VAL A 36 -11.74 12.31 8.89
N GLN A 37 -11.33 11.05 8.80
CA GLN A 37 -10.10 10.69 8.07
C GLN A 37 -10.15 11.13 6.60
N LEU A 38 -11.30 10.97 5.91
CA LEU A 38 -11.51 11.46 4.54
C LEU A 38 -11.34 12.98 4.44
N ALA A 39 -11.95 13.74 5.36
CA ALA A 39 -11.85 15.20 5.35
C ALA A 39 -10.40 15.66 5.59
N MET A 40 -9.74 15.09 6.61
CA MET A 40 -8.34 15.37 6.92
C MET A 40 -7.40 14.94 5.77
N GLY A 41 -7.65 13.77 5.18
CA GLY A 41 -6.89 13.26 4.05
C GLY A 41 -6.98 14.17 2.81
N ARG A 42 -8.19 14.65 2.49
CA ARG A 42 -8.38 15.63 1.41
C ARG A 42 -7.61 16.93 1.66
N GLY A 43 -7.67 17.45 2.90
CA GLY A 43 -6.89 18.62 3.30
C GLY A 43 -5.38 18.39 3.17
N LEU A 44 -4.88 17.25 3.66
CA LEU A 44 -3.48 16.86 3.52
C LEU A 44 -3.08 16.73 2.04
N GLY A 45 -3.93 16.16 1.20
CA GLY A 45 -3.68 16.04 -0.24
C GLY A 45 -3.58 17.40 -0.94
N LEU A 46 -4.42 18.38 -0.56
CA LEU A 46 -4.31 19.75 -1.06
C LEU A 46 -3.00 20.43 -0.60
N LEU A 47 -2.57 20.16 0.64
CA LEU A 47 -1.27 20.61 1.13
C LEU A 47 -0.13 19.98 0.32
N PHE A 48 -0.19 18.67 0.03
CA PHE A 48 0.78 17.98 -0.83
C PHE A 48 0.80 18.60 -2.24
N LYS A 49 -0.38 18.92 -2.81
CA LYS A 49 -0.46 19.59 -4.12
C LYS A 49 0.36 20.89 -4.12
N LYS A 50 0.31 21.65 -3.03
CA LYS A 50 1.07 22.92 -2.88
C LYS A 50 2.57 22.68 -2.64
N LEU A 51 2.92 21.70 -1.81
CA LEU A 51 4.31 21.50 -1.36
C LEU A 51 5.13 20.59 -2.28
N MET A 52 4.48 19.82 -3.18
CA MET A 52 5.15 18.82 -4.01
C MET A 52 4.94 19.06 -5.51
N PRO A 53 5.33 20.23 -6.07
CA PRO A 53 5.06 20.61 -7.46
C PRO A 53 5.59 19.60 -8.47
N ARG A 54 6.74 18.98 -8.18
CA ARG A 54 7.33 17.94 -9.03
C ARG A 54 6.40 16.74 -9.18
N ARG A 55 5.76 16.27 -8.09
CA ARG A 55 4.82 15.14 -8.13
C ARG A 55 3.54 15.51 -8.86
N VAL A 56 3.05 16.72 -8.64
CA VAL A 56 1.90 17.27 -9.37
C VAL A 56 2.16 17.32 -10.87
N ASN A 57 3.34 17.76 -11.30
CA ASN A 57 3.71 17.81 -12.71
C ASN A 57 3.80 16.41 -13.34
N ILE A 58 4.35 15.41 -12.61
CA ILE A 58 4.39 14.02 -13.08
C ILE A 58 2.95 13.51 -13.28
N ALA A 59 2.07 13.70 -12.30
CA ALA A 59 0.66 13.28 -12.42
C ALA A 59 -0.03 13.97 -13.63
N ARG A 60 0.17 15.27 -13.81
CA ARG A 60 -0.36 16.03 -14.93
C ARG A 60 0.13 15.49 -16.28
N THR A 61 1.43 15.25 -16.42
CA THR A 61 2.03 14.70 -17.63
C THR A 61 1.46 13.32 -17.95
N ASN A 62 1.39 12.44 -16.95
CA ASN A 62 0.84 11.09 -17.15
C ASN A 62 -0.65 11.16 -17.58
N LEU A 63 -1.45 12.01 -16.94
CA LEU A 63 -2.85 12.16 -17.30
C LEU A 63 -3.01 12.70 -18.72
N LYS A 64 -2.21 13.69 -19.15
CA LYS A 64 -2.24 14.19 -20.53
C LYS A 64 -1.86 13.15 -21.57
N LEU A 65 -0.88 12.28 -21.23
CA LEU A 65 -0.48 11.17 -22.11
C LEU A 65 -1.56 10.09 -22.22
N CYS A 66 -2.23 9.77 -21.10
CA CYS A 66 -3.28 8.75 -21.07
C CYS A 66 -4.61 9.25 -21.66
N PHE A 67 -4.89 10.54 -21.58
CA PHE A 67 -6.16 11.16 -21.96
C PHE A 67 -5.92 12.42 -22.81
N PRO A 68 -5.39 12.26 -24.04
CA PRO A 68 -5.00 13.39 -24.89
C PRO A 68 -6.18 14.30 -25.28
N ASP A 69 -7.41 13.76 -25.30
CA ASP A 69 -8.63 14.48 -25.69
C ASP A 69 -9.27 15.26 -24.54
N TYR A 70 -8.71 15.17 -23.30
CA TYR A 70 -9.25 15.92 -22.17
C TYR A 70 -8.77 17.37 -22.18
N SER A 71 -9.68 18.30 -21.85
CA SER A 71 -9.31 19.70 -21.69
C SER A 71 -8.34 19.90 -20.52
N ASP A 72 -7.59 20.99 -20.53
CA ASP A 72 -6.66 21.32 -19.45
C ASP A 72 -7.37 21.45 -18.10
N GLU A 73 -8.58 21.98 -18.06
CA GLU A 73 -9.41 22.09 -16.86
C GLU A 73 -9.77 20.71 -16.31
N LYS A 74 -10.12 19.75 -17.19
CA LYS A 74 -10.41 18.37 -16.81
C LYS A 74 -9.19 17.68 -16.24
N ILE A 75 -8.02 17.84 -16.87
CA ILE A 75 -6.75 17.31 -16.38
C ILE A 75 -6.42 17.89 -15.01
N GLU A 76 -6.53 19.21 -14.79
CA GLU A 76 -6.24 19.84 -13.50
C GLU A 76 -7.22 19.39 -12.39
N SER A 77 -8.48 19.16 -12.74
CA SER A 77 -9.46 18.57 -11.84
C SER A 77 -9.04 17.17 -11.40
N LEU A 78 -8.63 16.31 -12.33
CA LEU A 78 -8.15 14.95 -12.05
C LEU A 78 -6.86 14.95 -11.23
N VAL A 79 -5.90 15.85 -11.52
CA VAL A 79 -4.70 16.04 -10.70
C VAL A 79 -5.08 16.40 -9.27
N THR A 80 -6.04 17.30 -9.09
CA THR A 80 -6.49 17.74 -7.78
C THR A 80 -7.11 16.58 -6.99
N GLU A 81 -7.98 15.79 -7.65
CA GLU A 81 -8.59 14.61 -7.01
C GLU A 81 -7.55 13.52 -6.71
N ASN A 82 -6.58 13.29 -7.60
CA ASN A 82 -5.48 12.37 -7.33
C ASN A 82 -4.69 12.77 -6.09
N MET A 83 -4.37 14.07 -5.95
CA MET A 83 -3.66 14.56 -4.77
C MET A 83 -4.49 14.43 -3.48
N LYS A 84 -5.80 14.73 -3.53
CA LYS A 84 -6.70 14.52 -2.40
C LYS A 84 -6.74 13.04 -1.99
N ASN A 85 -6.86 12.14 -2.96
CA ASN A 85 -6.87 10.70 -2.72
C ASN A 85 -5.51 10.20 -2.18
N THR A 86 -4.39 10.79 -2.62
CA THR A 86 -3.07 10.51 -2.06
C THR A 86 -3.01 10.84 -0.56
N GLY A 87 -3.60 11.96 -0.16
CA GLY A 87 -3.68 12.34 1.25
C GLY A 87 -4.59 11.39 2.07
N ILE A 88 -5.69 10.91 1.48
CA ILE A 88 -6.57 9.90 2.11
C ILE A 88 -5.80 8.58 2.29
N ALA A 89 -5.14 8.10 1.25
CA ALA A 89 -4.37 6.86 1.26
C ALA A 89 -3.30 6.85 2.36
N TYR A 90 -2.73 8.00 2.68
CA TYR A 90 -1.77 8.13 3.76
C TYR A 90 -2.37 7.71 5.13
N PHE A 91 -3.63 8.07 5.41
CA PHE A 91 -4.31 7.64 6.64
C PHE A 91 -4.82 6.20 6.54
N GLU A 92 -5.18 5.74 5.36
CA GLU A 92 -5.59 4.34 5.13
C GLU A 92 -4.46 3.34 5.41
N VAL A 93 -3.19 3.73 5.24
CA VAL A 93 -2.04 2.93 5.70
C VAL A 93 -2.16 2.63 7.19
N GLY A 94 -2.51 3.63 8.01
CA GLY A 94 -2.74 3.44 9.45
C GLY A 94 -3.87 2.46 9.76
N MET A 95 -4.95 2.51 8.99
CA MET A 95 -6.05 1.53 9.10
C MET A 95 -5.56 0.10 8.82
N ALA A 96 -4.79 -0.08 7.73
CA ALA A 96 -4.26 -1.38 7.35
C ALA A 96 -3.32 -1.96 8.42
N TRP A 97 -2.47 -1.13 9.03
CA TRP A 97 -1.46 -1.58 9.97
C TRP A 97 -1.98 -1.78 11.40
N TRP A 98 -2.95 -0.97 11.87
CA TRP A 98 -3.32 -0.94 13.29
C TRP A 98 -4.75 -1.32 13.61
N TRP A 99 -5.69 -1.22 12.66
CA TRP A 99 -7.05 -1.61 12.97
C TRP A 99 -7.16 -3.09 13.32
N PRO A 100 -7.96 -3.46 14.33
CA PRO A 100 -8.26 -4.85 14.61
C PRO A 100 -9.09 -5.47 13.49
N ASP A 101 -8.98 -6.78 13.35
CA ASP A 101 -9.59 -7.54 12.25
C ASP A 101 -11.09 -7.33 12.14
N TRP A 102 -11.78 -7.32 13.28
CA TRP A 102 -13.23 -7.10 13.32
C TRP A 102 -13.66 -5.75 12.74
N ARG A 103 -12.83 -4.70 12.89
CA ARG A 103 -13.14 -3.36 12.40
C ARG A 103 -12.91 -3.24 10.90
N ILE A 104 -11.80 -3.76 10.40
CA ILE A 104 -11.47 -3.66 8.98
C ILE A 104 -12.28 -4.64 8.12
N ARG A 105 -12.59 -5.84 8.63
CA ARG A 105 -13.45 -6.84 7.95
C ARG A 105 -14.83 -6.31 7.60
N ARG A 106 -15.38 -5.37 8.38
CA ARG A 106 -16.65 -4.71 8.06
C ARG A 106 -16.62 -3.87 6.78
N LYS A 107 -15.43 -3.61 6.23
CA LYS A 107 -15.22 -2.88 4.97
C LYS A 107 -14.94 -3.82 3.80
N LEU A 108 -14.86 -5.12 4.06
CA LEU A 108 -14.53 -6.10 3.06
C LEU A 108 -15.76 -6.44 2.23
N HIS A 109 -15.66 -6.18 0.94
CA HIS A 109 -16.56 -6.67 -0.10
C HIS A 109 -15.68 -7.26 -1.20
N ILE A 110 -15.80 -8.56 -1.44
CA ILE A 110 -15.02 -9.27 -2.45
C ILE A 110 -15.96 -9.78 -3.52
N HIS A 111 -15.56 -9.57 -4.77
CA HIS A 111 -16.21 -10.12 -5.95
C HIS A 111 -15.19 -10.92 -6.75
N GLY A 112 -15.58 -12.05 -7.32
CA GLY A 112 -14.70 -12.87 -8.14
C GLY A 112 -13.74 -13.78 -7.35
N GLU A 113 -14.00 -14.04 -6.06
CA GLU A 113 -13.21 -14.96 -5.24
C GLU A 113 -13.16 -16.36 -5.86
N GLU A 114 -14.22 -16.75 -6.56
CA GLU A 114 -14.34 -18.00 -7.31
C GLU A 114 -13.25 -18.17 -8.39
N ASN A 115 -12.80 -17.08 -9.00
CA ASN A 115 -11.71 -17.10 -9.98
C ASN A 115 -10.37 -17.49 -9.33
N LEU A 116 -10.10 -16.97 -8.12
CA LEU A 116 -8.91 -17.32 -7.37
C LEU A 116 -8.95 -18.81 -6.96
N ARG A 117 -10.08 -19.28 -6.43
CA ARG A 117 -10.26 -20.69 -6.04
C ARG A 117 -10.06 -21.60 -7.24
N LYS A 118 -10.67 -21.27 -8.39
CA LYS A 118 -10.50 -22.03 -9.63
C LYS A 118 -9.03 -22.08 -10.09
N ALA A 119 -8.28 -20.98 -9.95
CA ALA A 119 -6.88 -20.95 -10.31
C ALA A 119 -5.98 -21.79 -9.37
N GLN A 120 -6.49 -22.21 -8.22
CA GLN A 120 -5.78 -23.03 -7.24
C GLN A 120 -6.28 -24.50 -7.20
N GLU A 121 -7.26 -24.88 -8.01
CA GLU A 121 -7.91 -26.21 -7.97
C GLU A 121 -6.92 -27.37 -8.18
N ASP A 122 -5.89 -27.18 -9.00
CA ASP A 122 -4.85 -28.17 -9.27
C ASP A 122 -3.67 -28.12 -8.28
N GLY A 123 -3.74 -27.26 -7.27
CA GLY A 123 -2.67 -27.04 -6.30
C GLY A 123 -1.51 -26.19 -6.81
N SER A 124 -1.59 -25.63 -8.01
CA SER A 124 -0.60 -24.74 -8.57
C SER A 124 -0.57 -23.40 -7.83
N GLY A 125 0.61 -22.77 -7.76
CA GLY A 125 0.74 -21.41 -7.27
C GLY A 125 0.13 -20.39 -8.22
N VAL A 126 -0.38 -19.29 -7.66
CA VAL A 126 -1.05 -18.24 -8.44
C VAL A 126 -0.22 -16.96 -8.45
N LEU A 127 0.11 -16.46 -9.64
CA LEU A 127 0.67 -15.12 -9.81
C LEU A 127 -0.48 -14.10 -9.87
N LEU A 128 -0.72 -13.41 -8.75
CA LEU A 128 -1.76 -12.40 -8.64
C LEU A 128 -1.24 -11.06 -9.16
N LEU A 129 -1.73 -10.62 -10.31
CA LEU A 129 -1.39 -9.31 -10.87
C LEU A 129 -2.13 -8.21 -10.12
N LEU A 130 -1.38 -7.31 -9.53
CA LEU A 130 -1.87 -6.17 -8.76
C LEU A 130 -1.40 -4.87 -9.43
N PHE A 131 -2.02 -3.77 -9.03
CA PHE A 131 -1.66 -2.43 -9.50
C PHE A 131 -1.42 -1.51 -8.31
N HIS A 132 -0.59 -0.47 -8.48
CA HIS A 132 -0.29 0.52 -7.45
C HIS A 132 -1.46 1.50 -7.25
N PHE A 133 -2.65 0.98 -6.92
CA PHE A 133 -3.73 1.82 -6.44
C PHE A 133 -3.32 2.49 -5.12
N LEU A 134 -3.81 3.69 -4.89
CA LEU A 134 -3.49 4.45 -3.67
C LEU A 134 -3.87 3.70 -2.38
N SER A 135 -4.92 2.90 -2.42
CA SER A 135 -5.41 2.07 -1.31
C SER A 135 -4.75 0.67 -1.20
N LEU A 136 -3.59 0.46 -1.85
CA LEU A 136 -2.92 -0.84 -1.93
C LEU A 136 -2.70 -1.52 -0.56
N GLU A 137 -2.31 -0.77 0.47
CA GLU A 137 -2.09 -1.34 1.83
C GLU A 137 -3.39 -1.90 2.44
N VAL A 138 -4.52 -1.22 2.22
CA VAL A 138 -5.84 -1.71 2.68
C VAL A 138 -6.26 -2.94 1.88
N HIS A 139 -6.08 -2.93 0.56
CA HIS A 139 -6.38 -4.07 -0.29
C HIS A 139 -5.56 -5.30 0.10
N ALA A 140 -4.25 -5.15 0.29
CA ALA A 140 -3.40 -6.24 0.75
C ALA A 140 -3.85 -6.78 2.12
N ARG A 141 -4.26 -5.89 3.03
CA ARG A 141 -4.79 -6.28 4.34
C ARG A 141 -6.10 -7.05 4.23
N LEU A 142 -7.01 -6.62 3.36
CA LEU A 142 -8.30 -7.26 3.15
C LEU A 142 -8.17 -8.59 2.40
N HIS A 143 -7.31 -8.65 1.37
CA HIS A 143 -7.00 -9.90 0.66
C HIS A 143 -6.49 -10.99 1.60
N GLY A 144 -5.66 -10.63 2.57
CA GLY A 144 -5.14 -11.57 3.56
C GLY A 144 -6.19 -12.23 4.47
N PHE A 145 -7.44 -11.78 4.44
CA PHE A 145 -8.56 -12.46 5.10
C PHE A 145 -9.20 -13.55 4.24
N VAL A 146 -8.97 -13.53 2.95
CA VAL A 146 -9.43 -14.55 2.00
C VAL A 146 -8.35 -15.62 1.88
N GLU A 147 -7.18 -15.18 1.41
CA GLU A 147 -6.01 -16.04 1.21
C GLU A 147 -4.73 -15.23 1.39
N PRO A 148 -3.90 -15.52 2.43
CA PRO A 148 -2.65 -14.80 2.63
C PRO A 148 -1.67 -15.02 1.48
N ALA A 149 -1.30 -13.95 0.79
CA ALA A 149 -0.35 -13.99 -0.32
C ALA A 149 1.08 -13.74 0.13
N VAL A 150 2.03 -14.15 -0.69
CA VAL A 150 3.44 -13.77 -0.58
C VAL A 150 3.60 -12.37 -1.16
N GLY A 151 4.05 -11.43 -0.35
CA GLY A 151 4.23 -10.04 -0.78
C GLY A 151 5.66 -9.77 -1.25
N LEU A 152 5.80 -9.12 -2.42
CA LEU A 152 7.08 -8.60 -2.87
C LEU A 152 7.22 -7.16 -2.36
N TYR A 153 8.38 -6.83 -1.78
CA TYR A 153 8.58 -5.49 -1.27
C TYR A 153 10.02 -4.96 -1.42
N ARG A 154 10.15 -3.66 -1.31
CA ARG A 154 11.43 -2.99 -1.18
C ARG A 154 11.61 -2.54 0.27
N PRO A 155 12.74 -2.88 0.94
CA PRO A 155 13.05 -2.37 2.26
C PRO A 155 13.05 -0.85 2.32
N HIS A 156 12.54 -0.29 3.40
CA HIS A 156 12.49 1.15 3.60
C HIS A 156 13.84 1.66 4.13
N ASN A 157 14.32 2.81 3.62
CA ASN A 157 15.59 3.38 4.06
C ASN A 157 15.58 3.85 5.54
N ASN A 158 14.42 4.25 6.06
CA ASN A 158 14.25 4.61 7.46
C ASN A 158 13.93 3.36 8.27
N ALA A 159 14.78 3.02 9.24
CA ALA A 159 14.69 1.77 10.01
C ALA A 159 13.41 1.66 10.86
N VAL A 160 12.84 2.77 11.34
CA VAL A 160 11.57 2.79 12.08
C VAL A 160 10.42 2.50 11.12
N MET A 161 10.42 3.12 9.94
CA MET A 161 9.40 2.85 8.92
C MET A 161 9.48 1.41 8.41
N GLU A 162 10.69 0.89 8.21
CA GLU A 162 10.89 -0.52 7.86
C GLU A 162 10.30 -1.46 8.90
N PHE A 163 10.59 -1.20 10.18
CA PHE A 163 10.02 -1.97 11.29
C PHE A 163 8.50 -1.95 11.29
N LEU A 164 7.88 -0.78 11.16
CA LEU A 164 6.42 -0.62 11.20
C LEU A 164 5.74 -1.22 9.96
N GLN A 165 6.28 -0.95 8.77
CA GLN A 165 5.75 -1.48 7.51
C GLN A 165 5.79 -3.01 7.48
N THR A 166 6.92 -3.60 7.83
CA THR A 166 7.07 -5.07 7.83
C THR A 166 6.13 -5.70 8.85
N ARG A 167 6.03 -5.11 10.05
CA ARG A 167 5.12 -5.58 11.09
C ARG A 167 3.64 -5.43 10.70
N GLY A 168 3.29 -4.30 10.07
CA GLY A 168 1.92 -4.06 9.58
C GLY A 168 1.52 -5.09 8.51
N ARG A 169 2.38 -5.29 7.53
CA ARG A 169 2.15 -6.22 6.41
C ARG A 169 2.17 -7.69 6.82
N ALA A 170 2.93 -8.06 7.84
CA ALA A 170 2.94 -9.42 8.38
C ALA A 170 1.59 -9.88 8.94
N ARG A 171 0.64 -8.96 9.15
CA ARG A 171 -0.71 -9.29 9.62
C ARG A 171 -1.60 -9.89 8.51
N SER A 172 -1.22 -9.76 7.27
CA SER A 172 -2.03 -10.17 6.10
C SER A 172 -1.28 -11.00 5.07
N ASN A 173 0.04 -10.89 5.03
CA ASN A 173 0.83 -11.69 4.11
C ASN A 173 1.30 -12.98 4.77
N LYS A 174 1.39 -14.05 4.00
CA LYS A 174 1.96 -15.33 4.44
C LYS A 174 3.43 -15.14 4.83
N TYR A 175 4.18 -14.45 4.00
CA TYR A 175 5.53 -13.93 4.25
C TYR A 175 5.89 -12.88 3.20
N MET A 176 7.04 -12.23 3.38
CA MET A 176 7.53 -11.20 2.46
C MET A 176 8.85 -11.66 1.85
N ILE A 177 9.08 -11.32 0.58
CA ILE A 177 10.35 -11.48 -0.12
C ILE A 177 10.78 -10.16 -0.76
N GLN A 178 12.08 -10.00 -0.99
CA GLN A 178 12.57 -8.79 -1.66
C GLN A 178 12.14 -8.79 -3.13
N ARG A 179 11.76 -7.64 -3.67
CA ARG A 179 11.26 -7.48 -5.04
C ARG A 179 12.22 -8.00 -6.14
N LYS A 180 13.52 -8.09 -5.84
CA LYS A 180 14.53 -8.62 -6.78
C LYS A 180 14.76 -10.13 -6.65
N ASP A 181 14.14 -10.76 -5.68
CA ASP A 181 14.29 -12.19 -5.42
C ASP A 181 13.31 -13.00 -6.28
N VAL A 182 13.62 -13.07 -7.58
CA VAL A 182 12.84 -13.86 -8.54
C VAL A 182 12.85 -15.35 -8.18
N LYS A 183 13.96 -15.86 -7.65
CA LYS A 183 14.06 -17.27 -7.23
C LYS A 183 13.12 -17.57 -6.06
N GLY A 184 13.04 -16.65 -5.09
CA GLY A 184 12.09 -16.75 -3.98
C GLY A 184 10.64 -16.72 -4.46
N MET A 185 10.31 -15.89 -5.45
CA MET A 185 8.98 -15.85 -6.06
C MET A 185 8.64 -17.17 -6.78
N LEU A 186 9.54 -17.67 -7.61
CA LEU A 186 9.33 -18.95 -8.31
C LEU A 186 9.19 -20.13 -7.33
N LYS A 187 9.97 -20.12 -6.25
CA LYS A 187 9.83 -21.10 -5.17
C LYS A 187 8.47 -21.03 -4.49
N ALA A 188 7.97 -19.83 -4.18
CA ALA A 188 6.64 -19.65 -3.61
C ALA A 188 5.56 -20.24 -4.53
N LEU A 189 5.59 -19.90 -5.82
CA LEU A 189 4.66 -20.44 -6.81
C LEU A 189 4.74 -21.97 -6.92
N SER A 190 5.96 -22.56 -6.93
CA SER A 190 6.12 -24.02 -6.97
C SER A 190 5.63 -24.74 -5.72
N GLN A 191 5.41 -24.02 -4.62
CA GLN A 191 4.83 -24.52 -3.37
C GLN A 191 3.32 -24.33 -3.27
N GLY A 192 2.67 -23.86 -4.33
CA GLY A 192 1.23 -23.59 -4.34
C GLY A 192 0.85 -22.25 -3.73
N ASP A 193 1.82 -21.35 -3.45
CA ASP A 193 1.53 -20.06 -2.84
C ASP A 193 0.98 -19.05 -3.85
N ILE A 194 0.22 -18.08 -3.36
CA ILE A 194 -0.15 -16.89 -4.14
C ILE A 194 0.97 -15.86 -4.01
N ALA A 195 1.52 -15.39 -5.13
CA ALA A 195 2.51 -14.32 -5.16
C ALA A 195 1.91 -13.06 -5.76
N GLY A 196 1.84 -11.97 -4.99
CA GLY A 196 1.40 -10.67 -5.47
C GLY A 196 2.50 -9.97 -6.29
N TYR A 197 2.21 -9.61 -7.53
CA TYR A 197 3.14 -8.96 -8.45
C TYR A 197 2.54 -7.67 -9.02
N LEU A 198 3.30 -6.56 -8.99
CA LEU A 198 2.87 -5.24 -9.44
C LEU A 198 3.72 -4.79 -10.64
N PRO A 199 3.30 -5.08 -11.87
CA PRO A 199 4.05 -4.79 -13.09
C PRO A 199 3.86 -3.38 -13.65
N ASP A 200 2.99 -2.58 -13.07
CA ASP A 200 2.48 -1.31 -13.60
C ASP A 200 3.41 -0.10 -13.40
N GLN A 201 4.60 -0.30 -12.82
CA GLN A 201 5.60 0.76 -12.66
C GLN A 201 6.92 0.37 -13.31
N ASP A 202 7.45 1.28 -14.11
CA ASP A 202 8.84 1.22 -14.56
C ASP A 202 9.76 1.68 -13.43
N TYR A 203 10.66 0.80 -13.03
CA TYR A 203 11.65 1.08 -11.97
C TYR A 203 12.90 1.81 -12.49
N GLY A 204 12.93 2.17 -13.77
CA GLY A 204 14.08 2.74 -14.43
C GLY A 204 15.23 1.73 -14.62
N ARG A 205 16.21 2.10 -15.42
CA ARG A 205 17.46 1.37 -15.61
C ARG A 205 18.46 1.69 -14.50
#